data_85ed16329697aa5eb6e0eaaf7fe56ef8
#
_entry.id   85ed16329697aa5eb6e0eaaf7fe56ef8
#
_cell.length_a   1.000
_cell.length_b   1.000
_cell.length_c   1.000
_cell.angle_alpha   90.00
_cell.angle_beta   90.00
_cell.angle_gamma   90.00
#
_symmetry.space_group_name_H-M   'P 1'
#
loop_
_entity.id
_entity.type
_entity.pdbx_description
1 polymer ?
#
loop_
_entity_poly.entity_id
_entity_poly.type
_entity_poly.pdbx_seq_one_letter_code
_entity_poly.pdbx_strand_id
1 'polypeptide(L)'
;GSEMCIRDRQGFGGNAVLFLVDGERLAGETLDNIDYNRLNMSNVERIEIVKGAASSLYGSNAVGGVVNIISKVPAEPWTVNLNGRYGAYNEQRYGGTIGFNVGKFNSVTNVQHTQVDEKDLADGKTNEETEDWAFKKVYGDKTWNFKERLVYTANDHLKLTARAGYFFREREKSQTSKDRYRDFSGGVKGNYVLDKDKDLEIAYSFDQYDKSDYLPQDANDVRDYSNVQHSVHTFYNHTFVGKHILTVGGDYMRDYLMSYQFANNGSKHQYTVDGFAQFDWNPTKYFNVITGLRFDYYSDSDINHFSPKLGLMYKIGNCSLRGSYAGGFRAPTLKEMYMNFDMASIFMIYGNPDLKPETSHNFSLSAEYMKGRYNLTVTGFYNVVDNRITTAWSEALKGQVYTNISNIRISGAEANASVKYPCGLSARLSYAYTHENIKKGQPVISSTRPHTATVRLEYDKHWKNYAFNVALNGRFLSKVNTEEYTSNTSYEETEKVTYPAYTMWKLTLSQKVWKGVDMTLAVDNLFNYVPFRYYNNSPATKGTTFSAGLSLDIEQLFK
;
A
#
# COMPACT_ATOMS: atom_id res chain seq x y z
N GLY A 1 -9.96 -3.27 -3.76
CA GLY A 1 -9.61 -3.30 -5.20
C GLY A 1 -8.21 -2.82 -5.53
N SER A 2 -7.64 -1.89 -4.76
CA SER A 2 -6.26 -1.39 -4.97
C SER A 2 -5.19 -2.33 -4.38
N GLU A 3 -5.51 -3.08 -3.36
CA GLU A 3 -4.58 -3.97 -2.66
C GLU A 3 -3.95 -5.03 -3.56
N MET A 4 -4.75 -5.70 -4.39
CA MET A 4 -4.24 -6.73 -5.30
C MET A 4 -3.37 -6.17 -6.44
N CYS A 5 -3.59 -4.91 -6.88
CA CYS A 5 -2.77 -4.30 -7.93
C CYS A 5 -1.34 -3.98 -7.49
N ILE A 6 -1.12 -3.78 -6.19
CA ILE A 6 0.20 -3.48 -5.62
C ILE A 6 0.90 -4.77 -5.21
N ARG A 7 0.16 -5.73 -4.68
CA ARG A 7 0.67 -7.03 -4.24
C ARG A 7 1.32 -7.87 -5.35
N ASP A 8 0.75 -7.84 -6.55
CA ASP A 8 1.18 -8.70 -7.66
C ASP A 8 2.17 -8.01 -8.62
N ARG A 9 2.58 -6.78 -8.32
CA ARG A 9 3.55 -6.09 -9.18
C ARG A 9 4.97 -6.50 -8.81
N GLN A 10 5.65 -7.06 -9.79
CA GLN A 10 7.05 -7.50 -9.70
C GLN A 10 7.31 -8.70 -8.76
N GLY A 11 6.28 -9.47 -8.39
CA GLY A 11 6.43 -10.71 -7.62
C GLY A 11 6.79 -10.53 -6.14
N PHE A 12 6.71 -9.32 -5.59
CA PHE A 12 6.94 -9.05 -4.18
C PHE A 12 5.65 -9.09 -3.37
N GLY A 13 5.68 -9.70 -2.17
CA GLY A 13 4.56 -9.67 -1.22
C GLY A 13 4.28 -8.28 -0.65
N GLY A 14 3.13 -8.10 0.01
CA GLY A 14 2.73 -6.81 0.58
C GLY A 14 3.69 -6.25 1.62
N ASN A 15 4.42 -7.11 2.34
CA ASN A 15 5.46 -6.77 3.31
C ASN A 15 6.76 -6.20 2.69
N ALA A 16 6.91 -6.30 1.38
CA ALA A 16 8.04 -5.73 0.65
C ALA A 16 7.75 -4.36 0.03
N VAL A 17 6.54 -3.81 0.22
CA VAL A 17 6.14 -2.48 -0.25
C VAL A 17 5.90 -1.57 0.95
N LEU A 18 6.60 -0.46 0.97
CA LEU A 18 6.46 0.54 2.02
C LEU A 18 5.29 1.49 1.74
N PHE A 19 4.40 1.66 2.71
CA PHE A 19 3.30 2.62 2.65
C PHE A 19 3.57 3.82 3.55
N LEU A 20 3.40 5.00 2.97
CA LEU A 20 3.58 6.28 3.63
C LEU A 20 2.31 7.11 3.50
N VAL A 21 2.03 7.94 4.49
CA VAL A 21 1.05 9.02 4.42
C VAL A 21 1.77 10.33 4.71
N ASP A 22 1.78 11.24 3.74
CA ASP A 22 2.52 12.50 3.80
C ASP A 22 4.02 12.33 4.12
N GLY A 23 4.61 11.21 3.65
CA GLY A 23 6.01 10.85 3.85
C GLY A 23 6.31 10.04 5.11
N GLU A 24 5.32 9.73 5.96
CA GLU A 24 5.53 9.00 7.22
C GLU A 24 4.99 7.57 7.16
N ARG A 25 5.74 6.64 7.78
CA ARG A 25 5.40 5.22 7.85
C ARG A 25 4.16 4.98 8.69
N LEU A 26 3.40 3.94 8.32
CA LEU A 26 2.32 3.38 9.13
C LEU A 26 2.84 2.19 9.93
N ALA A 27 2.60 2.17 11.24
CA ALA A 27 2.87 1.04 12.12
C ALA A 27 1.77 -0.02 12.04
N GLY A 28 2.09 -1.21 12.56
CA GLY A 28 1.15 -2.31 12.71
C GLY A 28 0.84 -3.05 11.43
N GLU A 29 0.81 -4.37 11.55
CA GLU A 29 0.53 -5.28 10.46
C GLU A 29 -0.62 -6.21 10.84
N THR A 30 -1.53 -6.44 9.91
CA THR A 30 -2.54 -7.47 10.00
C THR A 30 -2.26 -8.50 8.91
N LEU A 31 -1.92 -9.73 9.28
CA LEU A 31 -1.58 -10.81 8.34
C LEU A 31 -0.49 -10.38 7.33
N ASP A 32 0.62 -9.85 7.83
CA ASP A 32 1.79 -9.38 7.06
C ASP A 32 1.51 -8.20 6.12
N ASN A 33 0.42 -7.45 6.36
CA ASN A 33 0.09 -6.22 5.63
C ASN A 33 -0.39 -5.14 6.58
N ILE A 34 -0.20 -3.89 6.20
CA ILE A 34 -0.84 -2.77 6.90
C ILE A 34 -2.38 -2.89 6.79
N ASP A 35 -3.09 -2.36 7.76
CA ASP A 35 -4.55 -2.23 7.67
C ASP A 35 -4.92 -1.08 6.73
N TYR A 36 -5.26 -1.40 5.47
CA TYR A 36 -5.62 -0.41 4.45
C TYR A 36 -6.89 0.37 4.78
N ASN A 37 -7.72 -0.09 5.72
CA ASN A 37 -8.90 0.67 6.16
C ASN A 37 -8.53 1.95 6.92
N ARG A 38 -7.27 2.06 7.38
CA ARG A 38 -6.70 3.30 7.97
C ARG A 38 -6.51 4.39 6.91
N LEU A 39 -6.46 4.03 5.61
CA LEU A 39 -6.25 4.96 4.52
C LEU A 39 -7.57 5.62 4.11
N ASN A 40 -7.75 6.86 4.53
CA ASN A 40 -8.88 7.65 4.10
C ASN A 40 -8.61 8.30 2.74
N MET A 41 -9.27 7.81 1.69
CA MET A 41 -9.08 8.27 0.31
C MET A 41 -9.87 9.55 -0.02
N SER A 42 -10.76 10.03 0.84
CA SER A 42 -11.58 11.21 0.57
C SER A 42 -10.79 12.52 0.59
N ASN A 43 -9.70 12.56 1.36
CA ASN A 43 -8.80 13.72 1.48
C ASN A 43 -7.46 13.52 0.78
N VAL A 44 -7.39 12.69 -0.26
CA VAL A 44 -6.17 12.45 -1.02
C VAL A 44 -6.06 13.41 -2.20
N GLU A 45 -4.94 14.11 -2.30
CA GLU A 45 -4.60 14.92 -3.47
C GLU A 45 -4.06 14.06 -4.59
N ARG A 46 -3.04 13.21 -4.27
CA ARG A 46 -2.40 12.30 -5.21
C ARG A 46 -1.76 11.12 -4.49
N ILE A 47 -1.47 10.08 -5.24
CA ILE A 47 -0.68 8.92 -4.79
C ILE A 47 0.60 8.89 -5.61
N GLU A 48 1.73 8.91 -4.94
CA GLU A 48 3.06 8.79 -5.53
C GLU A 48 3.53 7.34 -5.39
N ILE A 49 3.92 6.72 -6.49
CA ILE A 49 4.38 5.33 -6.51
C ILE A 49 5.78 5.28 -7.09
N VAL A 50 6.73 4.83 -6.26
CA VAL A 50 8.08 4.46 -6.69
C VAL A 50 8.11 2.95 -6.89
N LYS A 51 8.31 2.51 -8.14
CA LYS A 51 8.39 1.09 -8.48
C LYS A 51 9.81 0.57 -8.37
N GLY A 52 9.93 -0.71 -7.98
CA GLY A 52 11.22 -1.36 -7.77
C GLY A 52 11.88 -0.96 -6.47
N ALA A 53 13.11 -1.43 -6.24
CA ALA A 53 13.80 -1.16 -4.99
C ALA A 53 14.06 0.33 -4.76
N ALA A 54 13.50 0.83 -3.69
CA ALA A 54 13.67 2.20 -3.22
C ALA A 54 14.39 2.26 -1.85
N SER A 55 14.99 1.15 -1.44
CA SER A 55 15.63 1.00 -0.13
C SER A 55 16.77 1.99 0.10
N SER A 56 17.39 2.50 -0.95
CA SER A 56 18.44 3.53 -0.83
C SER A 56 17.97 4.88 -0.27
N LEU A 57 16.66 5.18 -0.31
CA LEU A 57 16.07 6.39 0.28
C LEU A 57 15.15 6.08 1.45
N TYR A 58 14.41 4.98 1.38
CA TYR A 58 13.32 4.67 2.30
C TYR A 58 13.64 3.50 3.24
N GLY A 59 14.80 2.84 3.10
CA GLY A 59 15.27 1.75 3.95
C GLY A 59 14.56 0.42 3.73
N SER A 60 14.52 -0.39 4.78
CA SER A 60 13.90 -1.72 4.78
C SER A 60 12.42 -1.67 4.37
N ASN A 61 11.93 -2.77 3.79
CA ASN A 61 10.57 -2.96 3.27
C ASN A 61 10.24 -2.17 1.99
N ALA A 62 11.19 -1.41 1.44
CA ALA A 62 11.05 -0.74 0.14
C ALA A 62 11.67 -1.52 -1.02
N VAL A 63 11.76 -2.85 -0.91
CA VAL A 63 12.33 -3.75 -1.94
C VAL A 63 11.43 -3.81 -3.18
N GLY A 64 10.11 -3.90 -2.98
CA GLY A 64 9.10 -3.92 -4.05
C GLY A 64 8.64 -2.53 -4.48
N GLY A 65 8.96 -1.49 -3.72
CA GLY A 65 8.60 -0.11 -4.00
C GLY A 65 8.04 0.66 -2.81
N VAL A 66 7.62 1.89 -3.08
CA VAL A 66 7.02 2.80 -2.10
C VAL A 66 5.72 3.36 -2.65
N VAL A 67 4.71 3.43 -1.80
CA VAL A 67 3.43 4.12 -2.07
C VAL A 67 3.28 5.22 -1.05
N ASN A 68 3.31 6.46 -1.49
CA ASN A 68 3.14 7.64 -0.65
C ASN A 68 1.82 8.33 -0.98
N ILE A 69 0.95 8.45 0.01
CA ILE A 69 -0.37 9.05 -0.12
C ILE A 69 -0.28 10.50 0.37
N ILE A 70 -0.47 11.45 -0.53
CA ILE A 70 -0.38 12.88 -0.24
C ILE A 70 -1.77 13.45 0.01
N SER A 71 -1.95 14.07 1.18
CA SER A 71 -3.20 14.70 1.59
C SER A 71 -3.40 16.05 0.91
N LYS A 72 -4.67 16.41 0.67
CA LYS A 72 -5.08 17.74 0.16
C LYS A 72 -4.72 18.83 1.16
N VAL A 73 -4.39 20.01 0.62
CA VAL A 73 -4.20 21.26 1.37
C VAL A 73 -5.23 22.26 0.87
N PRO A 74 -6.03 22.92 1.74
CA PRO A 74 -6.98 23.92 1.30
C PRO A 74 -6.26 25.14 0.73
N ALA A 75 -6.71 25.58 -0.44
CA ALA A 75 -6.24 26.81 -1.08
C ALA A 75 -7.12 28.01 -0.73
N GLU A 76 -8.41 27.77 -0.51
CA GLU A 76 -9.40 28.80 -0.16
C GLU A 76 -9.31 29.15 1.33
N PRO A 77 -9.79 30.34 1.74
CA PRO A 77 -9.80 30.76 3.15
C PRO A 77 -10.53 29.81 4.07
N TRP A 78 -11.59 29.17 3.58
CA TRP A 78 -12.26 28.06 4.22
C TRP A 78 -12.83 27.11 3.17
N THR A 79 -12.91 25.84 3.51
CA THR A 79 -13.51 24.78 2.70
C THR A 79 -14.31 23.85 3.59
N VAL A 80 -15.48 23.43 3.15
CA VAL A 80 -16.27 22.37 3.80
C VAL A 80 -16.79 21.43 2.72
N ASN A 81 -16.34 20.20 2.77
CA ASN A 81 -16.82 19.14 1.91
C ASN A 81 -17.51 18.06 2.74
N LEU A 82 -18.72 17.71 2.38
CA LEU A 82 -19.47 16.58 2.96
C LEU A 82 -19.71 15.56 1.87
N ASN A 83 -19.54 14.28 2.19
CA ASN A 83 -19.78 13.20 1.25
C ASN A 83 -20.50 12.03 1.92
N GLY A 84 -21.36 11.39 1.13
CA GLY A 84 -22.08 10.20 1.53
C GLY A 84 -22.12 9.20 0.37
N ARG A 85 -22.04 7.91 0.67
CA ARG A 85 -22.22 6.82 -0.30
C ARG A 85 -22.96 5.68 0.36
N TYR A 86 -23.88 5.09 -0.40
CA TYR A 86 -24.60 3.88 -0.04
C TYR A 86 -24.45 2.83 -1.14
N GLY A 87 -24.29 1.57 -0.76
CA GLY A 87 -24.04 0.47 -1.68
C GLY A 87 -24.63 -0.86 -1.21
N ALA A 88 -24.32 -1.91 -1.96
CA ALA A 88 -24.75 -3.27 -1.66
C ALA A 88 -24.19 -3.74 -0.31
N TYR A 89 -24.87 -4.70 0.32
CA TYR A 89 -24.55 -5.23 1.66
C TYR A 89 -24.57 -4.13 2.73
N ASN A 90 -25.50 -3.18 2.59
CA ASN A 90 -25.63 -2.03 3.49
C ASN A 90 -24.30 -1.27 3.64
N GLU A 91 -23.48 -1.24 2.57
CA GLU A 91 -22.25 -0.43 2.60
C GLU A 91 -22.64 1.04 2.73
N GLN A 92 -22.21 1.66 3.81
CA GLN A 92 -22.40 3.07 4.11
C GLN A 92 -21.05 3.72 4.31
N ARG A 93 -20.85 4.87 3.68
CA ARG A 93 -19.66 5.70 3.85
C ARG A 93 -20.06 7.14 3.96
N TYR A 94 -19.78 7.76 5.10
CA TYR A 94 -20.03 9.16 5.36
C TYR A 94 -18.71 9.84 5.73
N GLY A 95 -18.50 11.03 5.22
CA GLY A 95 -17.31 11.78 5.51
C GLY A 95 -17.50 13.28 5.42
N GLY A 96 -16.61 13.99 6.08
CA GLY A 96 -16.52 15.44 6.02
C GLY A 96 -15.08 15.91 6.11
N THR A 97 -14.78 16.97 5.39
CA THR A 97 -13.52 17.69 5.46
C THR A 97 -13.81 19.14 5.70
N ILE A 98 -13.18 19.72 6.72
CA ILE A 98 -13.21 21.15 7.03
C ILE A 98 -11.78 21.66 6.91
N GLY A 99 -11.59 22.71 6.14
CA GLY A 99 -10.30 23.34 5.94
C GLY A 99 -10.35 24.84 6.18
N PHE A 100 -9.30 25.37 6.77
CA PHE A 100 -9.07 26.81 6.95
C PHE A 100 -7.69 27.20 6.46
N ASN A 101 -7.61 28.30 5.73
CA ASN A 101 -6.34 28.87 5.26
C ASN A 101 -6.40 30.39 5.50
N VAL A 102 -5.95 30.82 6.67
CA VAL A 102 -6.05 32.20 7.12
C VAL A 102 -4.69 32.70 7.62
N GLY A 103 -4.15 33.69 6.93
CA GLY A 103 -2.85 34.29 7.28
C GLY A 103 -1.73 33.26 7.21
N LYS A 104 -1.12 33.02 8.38
CA LYS A 104 -0.01 32.04 8.51
C LYS A 104 -0.44 30.63 8.86
N PHE A 105 -1.74 30.42 9.10
CA PHE A 105 -2.29 29.15 9.55
C PHE A 105 -3.10 28.48 8.45
N ASN A 106 -2.89 27.17 8.32
CA ASN A 106 -3.69 26.28 7.52
C ASN A 106 -4.07 25.07 8.39
N SER A 107 -5.36 24.69 8.38
CA SER A 107 -5.88 23.55 9.12
C SER A 107 -6.75 22.71 8.21
N VAL A 108 -6.64 21.39 8.33
CA VAL A 108 -7.53 20.42 7.65
C VAL A 108 -7.94 19.37 8.64
N THR A 109 -9.23 19.38 8.98
CA THR A 109 -9.87 18.31 9.75
C THR A 109 -10.62 17.40 8.80
N ASN A 110 -10.41 16.10 8.89
CA ASN A 110 -11.13 15.11 8.12
C ASN A 110 -11.70 14.02 9.04
N VAL A 111 -12.98 13.72 8.85
CA VAL A 111 -13.69 12.64 9.57
C VAL A 111 -14.34 11.72 8.56
N GLN A 112 -14.23 10.41 8.74
CA GLN A 112 -14.92 9.42 7.91
C GLN A 112 -15.44 8.28 8.77
N HIS A 113 -16.66 7.86 8.46
CA HIS A 113 -17.26 6.62 8.94
C HIS A 113 -17.52 5.69 7.77
N THR A 114 -17.22 4.40 7.93
CA THR A 114 -17.64 3.36 7.00
C THR A 114 -18.27 2.21 7.75
N GLN A 115 -19.27 1.59 7.14
CA GLN A 115 -19.89 0.37 7.62
C GLN A 115 -20.24 -0.51 6.43
N VAL A 116 -20.09 -1.81 6.59
CA VAL A 116 -20.57 -2.82 5.64
C VAL A 116 -21.04 -4.02 6.43
N ASP A 117 -22.16 -4.60 6.03
CA ASP A 117 -22.67 -5.82 6.64
C ASP A 117 -21.94 -7.05 6.09
N GLU A 118 -22.10 -8.14 6.79
CA GLU A 118 -21.56 -9.44 6.41
C GLU A 118 -22.07 -9.88 5.02
N LYS A 119 -21.21 -10.57 4.28
CA LYS A 119 -21.52 -11.21 3.03
C LYS A 119 -21.31 -12.71 3.15
N ASP A 120 -22.38 -13.47 3.16
CA ASP A 120 -22.33 -14.91 3.10
C ASP A 120 -22.18 -15.36 1.63
N LEU A 121 -21.02 -15.90 1.30
CA LEU A 121 -20.69 -16.37 -0.04
C LEU A 121 -21.24 -17.78 -0.31
N ALA A 122 -21.48 -18.55 0.75
CA ALA A 122 -22.00 -19.91 0.72
C ALA A 122 -23.52 -19.99 0.81
N ASP A 123 -24.21 -18.84 0.87
CA ASP A 123 -25.66 -18.77 0.93
C ASP A 123 -26.34 -19.60 -0.17
N GLY A 124 -27.24 -20.51 0.22
CA GLY A 124 -27.93 -21.43 -0.67
C GLY A 124 -27.10 -22.65 -1.11
N LYS A 125 -25.92 -22.88 -0.51
CA LYS A 125 -25.05 -24.02 -0.80
C LYS A 125 -24.94 -24.98 0.37
N THR A 126 -24.69 -26.26 0.06
CA THR A 126 -24.43 -27.28 1.06
C THR A 126 -22.98 -27.24 1.56
N ASN A 127 -22.68 -27.89 2.68
CA ASN A 127 -21.31 -28.01 3.17
C ASN A 127 -20.41 -28.78 2.19
N GLU A 128 -20.93 -29.80 1.53
CA GLU A 128 -20.21 -30.58 0.53
C GLU A 128 -19.82 -29.73 -0.69
N GLU A 129 -20.73 -28.83 -1.17
CA GLU A 129 -20.43 -27.91 -2.28
C GLU A 129 -19.38 -26.85 -1.95
N THR A 130 -19.11 -26.62 -0.68
CA THR A 130 -18.21 -25.57 -0.22
C THR A 130 -17.04 -26.09 0.63
N GLU A 131 -16.83 -27.41 0.63
CA GLU A 131 -15.80 -28.07 1.45
C GLU A 131 -14.39 -27.57 1.08
N ASP A 132 -14.13 -27.39 -0.19
CA ASP A 132 -12.85 -26.96 -0.75
C ASP A 132 -12.69 -25.41 -0.84
N TRP A 133 -13.64 -24.64 -0.25
CA TRP A 133 -13.55 -23.18 -0.27
C TRP A 133 -12.63 -22.68 0.84
N ALA A 134 -11.69 -21.81 0.48
CA ALA A 134 -10.78 -21.17 1.44
C ALA A 134 -11.51 -20.25 2.43
N PHE A 135 -12.64 -19.66 2.01
CA PHE A 135 -13.50 -18.84 2.87
C PHE A 135 -14.95 -18.86 2.35
N LYS A 136 -15.89 -18.90 3.27
CA LYS A 136 -17.33 -18.96 2.98
C LYS A 136 -18.05 -17.64 3.25
N LYS A 137 -17.38 -16.72 3.95
CA LYS A 137 -17.99 -15.49 4.49
C LYS A 137 -16.99 -14.34 4.47
N VAL A 138 -17.48 -13.14 4.19
CA VAL A 138 -16.79 -11.89 4.45
C VAL A 138 -17.52 -11.20 5.59
N TYR A 139 -16.84 -11.04 6.71
CA TYR A 139 -17.45 -10.46 7.91
C TYR A 139 -17.73 -8.99 7.78
N GLY A 140 -18.75 -8.51 8.48
CA GLY A 140 -19.08 -7.11 8.59
C GLY A 140 -17.99 -6.29 9.29
N ASP A 141 -17.93 -5.02 8.95
CA ASP A 141 -16.86 -4.11 9.35
C ASP A 141 -17.41 -2.70 9.58
N LYS A 142 -16.96 -2.04 10.66
CA LYS A 142 -17.29 -0.64 10.97
C LYS A 142 -16.01 0.10 11.28
N THR A 143 -15.82 1.27 10.65
CA THR A 143 -14.64 2.10 10.90
C THR A 143 -15.00 3.54 11.20
N TRP A 144 -14.18 4.16 12.04
CA TRP A 144 -14.09 5.61 12.22
C TRP A 144 -12.67 6.06 11.98
N ASN A 145 -12.50 7.13 11.21
CA ASN A 145 -11.21 7.71 10.92
C ASN A 145 -11.30 9.22 11.14
N PHE A 146 -10.47 9.73 12.03
CA PHE A 146 -10.30 11.15 12.30
C PHE A 146 -8.86 11.53 11.98
N LYS A 147 -8.65 12.62 11.25
CA LYS A 147 -7.32 13.18 10.94
C LYS A 147 -7.37 14.69 11.03
N GLU A 148 -6.35 15.25 11.64
CA GLU A 148 -6.09 16.67 11.71
C GLU A 148 -4.69 16.97 11.19
N ARG A 149 -4.55 18.05 10.43
CA ARG A 149 -3.29 18.59 9.97
C ARG A 149 -3.29 20.10 10.15
N LEU A 150 -2.32 20.59 10.91
CA LEU A 150 -2.08 22.01 11.14
C LEU A 150 -0.78 22.41 10.45
N VAL A 151 -0.77 23.52 9.74
CA VAL A 151 0.43 24.10 9.14
C VAL A 151 0.54 25.55 9.60
N TYR A 152 1.71 25.89 10.13
CA TYR A 152 2.06 27.25 10.49
C TYR A 152 3.26 27.72 9.69
N THR A 153 3.06 28.72 8.83
CA THR A 153 4.12 29.37 8.06
C THR A 153 4.60 30.58 8.83
N ALA A 154 5.66 30.40 9.65
CA ALA A 154 6.16 31.43 10.52
C ALA A 154 6.70 32.65 9.72
N ASN A 155 7.47 32.34 8.67
CA ASN A 155 8.03 33.29 7.70
C ASN A 155 8.43 32.50 6.43
N ASP A 156 9.12 33.16 5.49
CA ASP A 156 9.59 32.57 4.22
C ASP A 156 10.63 31.45 4.41
N HIS A 157 11.25 31.38 5.60
CA HIS A 157 12.26 30.39 5.92
C HIS A 157 11.71 29.21 6.73
N LEU A 158 10.67 29.37 7.56
CA LEU A 158 10.22 28.34 8.50
C LEU A 158 8.76 28.02 8.35
N LYS A 159 8.50 26.74 8.03
CA LYS A 159 7.18 26.12 7.99
C LYS A 159 7.13 24.97 8.98
N LEU A 160 6.15 24.98 9.87
CA LEU A 160 5.89 23.91 10.83
C LEU A 160 4.60 23.19 10.46
N THR A 161 4.60 21.87 10.55
CA THR A 161 3.42 21.02 10.32
C THR A 161 3.24 20.12 11.53
N ALA A 162 2.04 20.09 12.09
CA ALA A 162 1.64 19.15 13.12
C ALA A 162 0.48 18.28 12.60
N ARG A 163 0.44 17.02 13.01
CA ARG A 163 -0.61 16.06 12.62
C ARG A 163 -1.04 15.24 13.80
N ALA A 164 -2.32 14.88 13.80
CA ALA A 164 -2.91 13.91 14.71
C ALA A 164 -3.91 13.04 13.97
N GLY A 165 -3.99 11.79 14.35
CA GLY A 165 -4.94 10.84 13.77
C GLY A 165 -5.47 9.89 14.83
N TYR A 166 -6.72 9.51 14.66
CA TYR A 166 -7.35 8.42 15.40
C TYR A 166 -8.12 7.55 14.42
N PHE A 167 -7.92 6.24 14.50
CA PHE A 167 -8.67 5.26 13.75
C PHE A 167 -9.22 4.21 14.70
N PHE A 168 -10.49 3.86 14.51
CA PHE A 168 -11.16 2.77 15.18
C PHE A 168 -11.82 1.87 14.15
N ARG A 169 -11.63 0.56 14.32
CA ARG A 169 -12.28 -0.45 13.50
C ARG A 169 -12.84 -1.55 14.40
N GLU A 170 -14.08 -1.94 14.17
CA GLU A 170 -14.72 -3.11 14.73
C GLU A 170 -15.11 -4.06 13.61
N ARG A 171 -14.58 -5.27 13.64
CA ARG A 171 -14.85 -6.33 12.67
C ARG A 171 -15.47 -7.52 13.36
N GLU A 172 -16.55 -8.03 12.82
CA GLU A 172 -17.15 -9.28 13.29
C GLU A 172 -16.21 -10.45 13.02
N LYS A 173 -16.06 -11.33 13.99
CA LYS A 173 -15.24 -12.54 13.94
C LYS A 173 -16.08 -13.79 14.07
N SER A 174 -17.08 -13.73 14.96
CA SER A 174 -18.09 -14.74 15.17
C SER A 174 -19.37 -14.08 15.72
N GLN A 175 -20.40 -14.87 16.03
CA GLN A 175 -21.62 -14.37 16.70
C GLN A 175 -21.35 -13.83 18.11
N THR A 176 -20.26 -14.25 18.76
CA THR A 176 -19.95 -13.95 20.16
C THR A 176 -18.67 -13.14 20.36
N SER A 177 -17.91 -12.89 19.30
CA SER A 177 -16.63 -12.16 19.39
C SER A 177 -16.39 -11.24 18.20
N LYS A 178 -15.69 -10.13 18.47
CA LYS A 178 -15.30 -9.14 17.48
C LYS A 178 -13.83 -8.80 17.64
N ASP A 179 -13.15 -8.51 16.53
CA ASP A 179 -11.84 -7.86 16.56
C ASP A 179 -12.03 -6.35 16.59
N ARG A 180 -11.36 -5.65 17.50
CA ARG A 180 -11.28 -4.20 17.56
C ARG A 180 -9.87 -3.74 17.31
N TYR A 181 -9.73 -2.76 16.43
CA TYR A 181 -8.46 -2.13 16.09
C TYR A 181 -8.51 -0.66 16.42
N ARG A 182 -7.43 -0.13 16.99
CA ARG A 182 -7.26 1.28 17.33
C ARG A 182 -5.92 1.75 16.85
N ASP A 183 -5.90 2.92 16.26
CA ASP A 183 -4.66 3.58 15.85
C ASP A 183 -4.64 4.99 16.42
N PHE A 184 -3.54 5.34 17.03
CA PHE A 184 -3.20 6.69 17.45
C PHE A 184 -1.94 7.10 16.71
N SER A 185 -2.06 8.08 15.84
CA SER A 185 -0.93 8.58 15.06
C SER A 185 -0.75 10.08 15.22
N GLY A 186 0.48 10.54 15.08
CA GLY A 186 0.78 11.95 15.18
C GLY A 186 2.22 12.26 14.82
N GLY A 187 2.51 13.55 14.65
CA GLY A 187 3.85 13.98 14.35
C GLY A 187 3.98 15.49 14.19
N VAL A 188 5.21 15.93 14.24
CA VAL A 188 5.58 17.32 13.98
C VAL A 188 6.73 17.35 12.98
N LYS A 189 6.68 18.30 12.05
CA LYS A 189 7.69 18.50 11.01
C LYS A 189 8.04 19.97 10.88
N GLY A 190 9.32 20.26 10.84
CA GLY A 190 9.87 21.55 10.52
C GLY A 190 10.58 21.53 9.17
N ASN A 191 10.19 22.41 8.27
CA ASN A 191 10.92 22.69 7.05
C ASN A 191 11.59 24.06 7.19
N TYR A 192 12.90 24.09 7.05
CA TYR A 192 13.69 25.32 7.17
C TYR A 192 14.48 25.57 5.88
N VAL A 193 14.16 26.66 5.21
CA VAL A 193 14.88 27.14 4.02
C VAL A 193 16.05 28.00 4.50
N LEU A 194 17.28 27.47 4.41
CA LEU A 194 18.50 28.19 4.79
C LEU A 194 18.79 29.32 3.79
N ASP A 195 18.72 28.99 2.50
CA ASP A 195 18.78 29.93 1.38
C ASP A 195 18.02 29.33 0.16
N LYS A 196 18.03 30.04 -0.97
CA LYS A 196 17.32 29.60 -2.20
C LYS A 196 17.74 28.23 -2.73
N ASP A 197 18.90 27.73 -2.34
CA ASP A 197 19.52 26.50 -2.85
C ASP A 197 19.67 25.43 -1.75
N LYS A 198 19.25 25.73 -0.50
CA LYS A 198 19.43 24.82 0.64
C LYS A 198 18.20 24.76 1.53
N ASP A 199 17.76 23.59 1.82
CA ASP A 199 16.68 23.34 2.78
C ASP A 199 16.99 22.18 3.72
N LEU A 200 16.40 22.23 4.90
CA LEU A 200 16.48 21.24 5.94
C LEU A 200 15.06 20.85 6.36
N GLU A 201 14.79 19.56 6.40
CA GLU A 201 13.58 19.00 7.00
C GLU A 201 13.97 18.14 8.21
N ILE A 202 13.26 18.34 9.32
CA ILE A 202 13.33 17.48 10.50
C ILE A 202 11.91 17.14 10.88
N ALA A 203 11.62 15.84 11.07
CA ALA A 203 10.32 15.38 11.49
C ALA A 203 10.42 14.31 12.57
N TYR A 204 9.47 14.37 13.48
CA TYR A 204 9.18 13.32 14.44
C TYR A 204 7.79 12.76 14.14
N SER A 205 7.64 11.44 14.15
CA SER A 205 6.35 10.77 14.05
C SER A 205 6.19 9.69 15.11
N PHE A 206 4.93 9.51 15.51
CA PHE A 206 4.45 8.51 16.43
C PHE A 206 3.28 7.77 15.78
N ASP A 207 3.28 6.45 15.88
CA ASP A 207 2.16 5.62 15.43
C ASP A 207 2.01 4.43 16.38
N GLN A 208 0.81 4.23 16.93
CA GLN A 208 0.44 3.10 17.78
C GLN A 208 -0.79 2.40 17.21
N TYR A 209 -0.62 1.15 16.84
CA TYR A 209 -1.68 0.30 16.31
C TYR A 209 -1.94 -0.88 17.26
N ASP A 210 -3.13 -0.90 17.83
CA ASP A 210 -3.58 -1.90 18.81
C ASP A 210 -4.68 -2.78 18.21
N LYS A 211 -4.66 -4.08 18.55
CA LYS A 211 -5.77 -5.01 18.33
C LYS A 211 -6.23 -5.56 19.67
N SER A 212 -7.55 -5.76 19.79
CA SER A 212 -8.17 -6.43 20.94
C SER A 212 -9.22 -7.44 20.47
N ASP A 213 -9.36 -8.52 21.23
CA ASP A 213 -10.53 -9.38 21.18
C ASP A 213 -11.62 -8.80 22.08
N TYR A 214 -12.79 -8.54 21.52
CA TYR A 214 -13.95 -8.03 22.23
C TYR A 214 -15.05 -9.08 22.33
N LEU A 215 -15.46 -9.38 23.55
CA LEU A 215 -16.56 -10.27 23.89
C LEU A 215 -17.77 -9.43 24.32
N PRO A 216 -18.78 -9.21 23.44
CA PRO A 216 -19.91 -8.31 23.73
C PRO A 216 -20.73 -8.72 24.96
N GLN A 217 -20.87 -10.01 25.23
CA GLN A 217 -21.67 -10.54 26.36
C GLN A 217 -21.11 -10.10 27.71
N ASP A 218 -19.78 -10.07 27.83
CA ASP A 218 -19.09 -9.75 29.08
C ASP A 218 -18.58 -8.30 29.08
N ALA A 219 -18.81 -7.53 27.98
CA ALA A 219 -18.21 -6.23 27.71
C ALA A 219 -16.69 -6.23 27.92
N ASN A 220 -16.05 -7.37 27.67
CA ASN A 220 -14.62 -7.58 27.89
C ASN A 220 -13.85 -7.24 26.60
N ASP A 221 -12.90 -6.33 26.71
CA ASP A 221 -12.06 -5.82 25.62
C ASP A 221 -10.59 -6.08 25.98
N VAL A 222 -10.03 -7.20 25.52
CA VAL A 222 -8.68 -7.65 25.85
C VAL A 222 -7.72 -7.33 24.73
N ARG A 223 -6.80 -6.40 24.97
CA ARG A 223 -5.73 -6.08 24.01
C ARG A 223 -4.72 -7.22 23.97
N ASP A 224 -4.55 -7.79 22.79
CA ASP A 224 -3.67 -8.92 22.53
C ASP A 224 -2.55 -8.59 21.49
N TYR A 225 -2.58 -7.40 20.91
CA TYR A 225 -1.57 -6.90 20.00
C TYR A 225 -1.40 -5.39 20.16
N SER A 226 -0.15 -4.93 20.16
CA SER A 226 0.20 -3.50 20.16
C SER A 226 1.53 -3.30 19.46
N ASN A 227 1.54 -2.53 18.38
CA ASN A 227 2.76 -2.07 17.73
C ASN A 227 2.90 -0.56 17.89
N VAL A 228 3.99 -0.13 18.49
CA VAL A 228 4.27 1.28 18.78
C VAL A 228 5.58 1.68 18.12
N GLN A 229 5.52 2.68 17.25
CA GLN A 229 6.69 3.22 16.55
C GLN A 229 6.88 4.69 16.85
N HIS A 230 8.12 5.05 17.15
CA HIS A 230 8.61 6.43 17.22
C HIS A 230 9.70 6.59 16.19
N SER A 231 9.61 7.57 15.33
CA SER A 231 10.65 7.84 14.34
C SER A 231 11.03 9.32 14.28
N VAL A 232 12.31 9.56 14.05
CA VAL A 232 12.85 10.87 13.72
C VAL A 232 13.54 10.75 12.39
N HIS A 233 13.25 11.62 11.45
CA HIS A 233 13.99 11.70 10.20
C HIS A 233 14.48 13.10 9.90
N THR A 234 15.59 13.16 9.15
CA THR A 234 16.22 14.39 8.74
C THR A 234 16.60 14.32 7.28
N PHE A 235 16.32 15.41 6.53
CA PHE A 235 16.76 15.59 5.16
C PHE A 235 17.40 16.95 5.00
N TYR A 236 18.57 16.97 4.40
CA TYR A 236 19.21 18.19 3.93
C TYR A 236 19.38 18.13 2.43
N ASN A 237 18.88 19.14 1.73
CA ASN A 237 19.02 19.27 0.29
C ASN A 237 19.91 20.48 -0.02
N HIS A 238 20.80 20.30 -1.00
CA HIS A 238 21.62 21.37 -1.54
C HIS A 238 21.62 21.31 -3.08
N THR A 239 21.15 22.38 -3.70
CA THR A 239 21.15 22.54 -5.15
C THR A 239 22.42 23.29 -5.59
N PHE A 240 23.31 22.62 -6.29
CA PHE A 240 24.55 23.20 -6.84
C PHE A 240 24.33 23.70 -8.25
N VAL A 241 24.89 24.90 -8.54
CA VAL A 241 24.83 25.51 -9.90
C VAL A 241 23.40 25.55 -10.45
N GLY A 242 22.40 25.65 -9.53
CA GLY A 242 20.98 25.73 -9.85
C GLY A 242 20.36 24.46 -10.46
N LYS A 243 21.06 23.32 -10.50
CA LYS A 243 20.58 22.12 -11.18
C LYS A 243 21.03 20.76 -10.64
N HIS A 244 22.13 20.68 -9.91
CA HIS A 244 22.61 19.44 -9.30
C HIS A 244 22.14 19.38 -7.87
N ILE A 245 21.57 18.27 -7.41
CA ILE A 245 20.98 18.18 -6.08
C ILE A 245 21.72 17.11 -5.28
N LEU A 246 22.26 17.50 -4.13
CA LEU A 246 22.73 16.59 -3.11
C LEU A 246 21.65 16.50 -2.02
N THR A 247 21.19 15.31 -1.73
CA THR A 247 20.32 15.01 -0.59
C THR A 247 21.10 14.13 0.38
N VAL A 248 21.20 14.56 1.65
CA VAL A 248 21.79 13.79 2.75
C VAL A 248 20.78 13.71 3.87
N GLY A 249 20.67 12.57 4.50
CA GLY A 249 19.74 12.42 5.60
C GLY A 249 20.03 11.20 6.45
N GLY A 250 19.16 10.97 7.42
CA GLY A 250 19.20 9.81 8.28
C GLY A 250 17.95 9.69 9.12
N ASP A 251 17.67 8.48 9.54
CA ASP A 251 16.50 8.14 10.33
C ASP A 251 16.92 7.41 11.62
N TYR A 252 16.16 7.64 12.67
CA TYR A 252 16.13 6.83 13.87
C TYR A 252 14.72 6.34 14.09
N MET A 253 14.51 5.06 14.30
CA MET A 253 13.21 4.48 14.63
C MET A 253 13.35 3.55 15.83
N ARG A 254 12.45 3.71 16.79
CA ARG A 254 12.22 2.76 17.88
C ARG A 254 10.90 2.05 17.62
N ASP A 255 10.95 0.73 17.58
CA ASP A 255 9.82 -0.15 17.32
C ASP A 255 9.59 -1.08 18.52
N TYR A 256 8.34 -1.12 19.02
CA TYR A 256 7.88 -2.00 20.10
C TYR A 256 6.73 -2.84 19.57
N LEU A 257 6.77 -4.14 19.81
CA LEU A 257 5.71 -5.07 19.43
C LEU A 257 5.36 -5.99 20.60
N MET A 258 4.11 -5.92 21.06
CA MET A 258 3.45 -6.93 21.89
C MET A 258 2.49 -7.71 20.99
N SER A 259 2.50 -9.03 21.07
CA SER A 259 1.68 -9.86 20.19
C SER A 259 1.19 -11.13 20.89
N TYR A 260 -0.09 -11.46 20.66
CA TYR A 260 -0.64 -12.78 21.01
C TYR A 260 0.05 -13.93 20.29
N GLN A 261 0.81 -13.64 19.24
CA GLN A 261 1.62 -14.62 18.50
C GLN A 261 2.97 -14.91 19.16
N PHE A 262 3.31 -14.21 20.25
CA PHE A 262 4.51 -14.48 21.04
C PHE A 262 4.16 -15.35 22.25
N ALA A 263 5.16 -16.11 22.73
CA ALA A 263 4.98 -16.89 23.95
C ALA A 263 4.46 -15.99 25.09
N ASN A 264 3.36 -16.40 25.75
CA ASN A 264 2.73 -15.70 26.87
C ASN A 264 2.33 -14.24 26.57
N ASN A 265 1.88 -13.94 25.35
CA ASN A 265 1.57 -12.58 24.89
C ASN A 265 2.73 -11.60 25.14
N GLY A 266 3.93 -12.06 24.90
CA GLY A 266 5.16 -11.33 25.18
C GLY A 266 5.36 -10.10 24.31
N SER A 267 6.39 -9.32 24.63
CA SER A 267 6.77 -8.15 23.85
C SER A 267 8.25 -8.15 23.50
N LYS A 268 8.55 -7.51 22.39
CA LYS A 268 9.89 -7.27 21.86
C LYS A 268 10.03 -5.84 21.43
N HIS A 269 11.25 -5.36 21.34
CA HIS A 269 11.56 -4.01 20.86
C HIS A 269 12.89 -4.01 20.13
N GLN A 270 13.01 -3.12 19.16
CA GLN A 270 14.26 -2.84 18.47
C GLN A 270 14.38 -1.34 18.18
N TYR A 271 15.58 -0.89 17.91
CA TYR A 271 15.80 0.39 17.26
C TYR A 271 16.56 0.21 15.95
N THR A 272 16.31 1.10 15.01
CA THR A 272 17.06 1.20 13.76
C THR A 272 17.69 2.58 13.65
N VAL A 273 18.88 2.62 13.11
CA VAL A 273 19.58 3.85 12.77
C VAL A 273 20.09 3.73 11.36
N ASP A 274 19.94 4.76 10.61
CA ASP A 274 20.45 4.79 9.25
C ASP A 274 20.94 6.17 8.81
N GLY A 275 21.72 6.17 7.75
CA GLY A 275 22.18 7.38 7.08
C GLY A 275 22.27 7.13 5.59
N PHE A 276 21.91 8.14 4.79
CA PHE A 276 21.94 8.03 3.34
C PHE A 276 22.42 9.32 2.69
N ALA A 277 22.94 9.18 1.48
CA ALA A 277 23.26 10.28 0.58
C ALA A 277 22.82 9.93 -0.84
N GLN A 278 22.26 10.90 -1.55
CA GLN A 278 21.91 10.80 -2.96
C GLN A 278 22.39 12.03 -3.71
N PHE A 279 22.98 11.84 -4.87
CA PHE A 279 23.39 12.91 -5.76
C PHE A 279 22.68 12.79 -7.10
N ASP A 280 21.93 13.82 -7.45
CA ASP A 280 21.23 13.99 -8.73
C ASP A 280 22.08 14.92 -9.62
N TRP A 281 22.83 14.32 -10.54
CA TRP A 281 23.73 15.01 -11.43
C TRP A 281 23.07 15.27 -12.78
N ASN A 282 22.88 16.54 -13.12
CA ASN A 282 22.26 17.01 -14.36
C ASN A 282 23.28 17.76 -15.24
N PRO A 283 24.25 17.05 -15.89
CA PRO A 283 25.29 17.72 -16.68
C PRO A 283 24.70 18.46 -17.89
N THR A 284 23.65 17.91 -18.50
CA THR A 284 22.95 18.54 -19.62
C THR A 284 21.43 18.42 -19.43
N LYS A 285 20.64 19.14 -20.24
CA LYS A 285 19.18 19.00 -20.27
C LYS A 285 18.69 17.65 -20.80
N TYR A 286 19.58 16.87 -21.39
CA TYR A 286 19.27 15.57 -22.00
C TYR A 286 19.72 14.38 -21.15
N PHE A 287 20.71 14.58 -20.29
CA PHE A 287 21.33 13.49 -19.55
C PHE A 287 21.27 13.76 -18.04
N ASN A 288 20.83 12.78 -17.30
CA ASN A 288 20.73 12.81 -15.84
C ASN A 288 21.30 11.51 -15.27
N VAL A 289 22.01 11.61 -14.16
CA VAL A 289 22.56 10.51 -13.39
C VAL A 289 22.16 10.69 -11.94
N ILE A 290 21.54 9.67 -11.35
CA ILE A 290 21.24 9.62 -9.91
C ILE A 290 22.07 8.51 -9.29
N THR A 291 22.88 8.85 -8.29
CA THR A 291 23.61 7.88 -7.47
C THR A 291 23.15 8.00 -6.02
N GLY A 292 23.02 6.88 -5.32
CA GLY A 292 22.63 6.87 -3.93
C GLY A 292 23.29 5.74 -3.17
N LEU A 293 23.49 5.95 -1.88
CA LEU A 293 24.00 4.97 -0.94
C LEU A 293 23.29 5.17 0.40
N ARG A 294 22.89 4.07 1.03
CA ARG A 294 22.32 4.06 2.37
C ARG A 294 23.00 2.98 3.19
N PHE A 295 23.20 3.25 4.46
CA PHE A 295 23.62 2.31 5.48
C PHE A 295 22.52 2.19 6.53
N ASP A 296 22.09 0.98 6.86
CA ASP A 296 21.10 0.66 7.88
C ASP A 296 21.71 -0.22 8.97
N TYR A 297 21.32 0.01 10.23
CA TYR A 297 21.64 -0.82 11.38
C TYR A 297 20.39 -1.18 12.17
N TYR A 298 20.23 -2.45 12.54
CA TYR A 298 19.12 -3.02 13.32
C TYR A 298 19.63 -3.65 14.60
N SER A 299 19.17 -3.14 15.77
CA SER A 299 19.75 -3.49 17.07
C SER A 299 19.42 -4.89 17.55
N ASP A 300 18.24 -5.43 17.28
CA ASP A 300 17.80 -6.73 17.82
C ASP A 300 18.45 -7.90 17.09
N SER A 301 18.56 -7.79 15.78
CA SER A 301 19.20 -8.80 14.93
C SER A 301 20.70 -8.56 14.71
N ASP A 302 21.26 -7.46 15.22
CA ASP A 302 22.64 -6.98 14.96
C ASP A 302 23.00 -6.97 13.47
N ILE A 303 22.02 -6.61 12.63
CA ILE A 303 22.17 -6.58 11.17
C ILE A 303 22.57 -5.18 10.73
N ASN A 304 23.56 -5.10 9.86
CA ASN A 304 23.91 -3.91 9.11
C ASN A 304 23.87 -4.20 7.61
N HIS A 305 23.50 -3.19 6.82
CA HIS A 305 23.38 -3.35 5.37
C HIS A 305 23.67 -2.07 4.59
N PHE A 306 24.28 -2.20 3.41
CA PHE A 306 24.46 -1.14 2.44
C PHE A 306 23.53 -1.33 1.23
N SER A 307 22.77 -0.29 0.89
CA SER A 307 21.85 -0.28 -0.25
C SER A 307 22.29 0.76 -1.30
N PRO A 308 23.02 0.35 -2.35
CA PRO A 308 23.45 1.24 -3.43
C PRO A 308 22.33 1.44 -4.46
N LYS A 309 22.39 2.59 -5.16
CA LYS A 309 21.50 2.93 -6.28
C LYS A 309 22.25 3.66 -7.38
N LEU A 310 21.92 3.31 -8.62
CA LEU A 310 22.36 4.04 -9.82
C LEU A 310 21.18 4.15 -10.78
N GLY A 311 20.87 5.36 -11.21
CA GLY A 311 19.87 5.66 -12.23
C GLY A 311 20.48 6.50 -13.34
N LEU A 312 20.19 6.16 -14.59
CA LEU A 312 20.62 6.87 -15.78
C LEU A 312 19.38 7.25 -16.58
N MET A 313 19.32 8.47 -17.07
CA MET A 313 18.26 8.91 -17.99
C MET A 313 18.88 9.67 -19.16
N TYR A 314 18.42 9.34 -20.36
CA TYR A 314 18.78 10.05 -21.57
C TYR A 314 17.54 10.42 -22.40
N LYS A 315 17.42 11.70 -22.77
CA LYS A 315 16.31 12.25 -23.55
C LYS A 315 16.72 12.45 -25.01
N ILE A 316 15.93 11.88 -25.92
CA ILE A 316 16.13 12.01 -27.39
C ILE A 316 14.79 12.47 -27.98
N GLY A 317 14.68 13.77 -28.27
CA GLY A 317 13.42 14.33 -28.77
C GLY A 317 12.24 14.08 -27.83
N ASN A 318 11.25 13.32 -28.29
CA ASN A 318 10.08 12.94 -27.54
C ASN A 318 10.26 11.63 -26.74
N CYS A 319 11.42 11.01 -26.81
CA CYS A 319 11.73 9.77 -26.11
C CYS A 319 12.60 10.03 -24.89
N SER A 320 12.38 9.24 -23.83
CA SER A 320 13.25 9.17 -22.66
C SER A 320 13.62 7.71 -22.41
N LEU A 321 14.91 7.42 -22.38
CA LEU A 321 15.45 6.11 -22.02
C LEU A 321 15.94 6.18 -20.58
N ARG A 322 15.58 5.19 -19.76
CA ARG A 322 16.03 5.09 -18.35
C ARG A 322 16.57 3.70 -18.10
N GLY A 323 17.73 3.64 -17.46
CA GLY A 323 18.29 2.42 -16.91
C GLY A 323 18.50 2.60 -15.42
N SER A 324 18.20 1.59 -14.59
CA SER A 324 18.47 1.66 -13.17
C SER A 324 18.94 0.34 -12.60
N TYR A 325 19.80 0.46 -11.58
CA TYR A 325 20.16 -0.59 -10.65
C TYR A 325 19.88 -0.10 -9.23
N ALA A 326 19.30 -0.96 -8.40
CA ALA A 326 19.11 -0.69 -6.97
C ALA A 326 19.30 -1.96 -6.16
N GLY A 327 20.13 -1.89 -5.11
CA GLY A 327 20.18 -2.86 -4.03
C GLY A 327 18.95 -2.69 -3.15
N GLY A 328 18.25 -3.78 -2.87
CA GLY A 328 17.13 -3.83 -1.94
C GLY A 328 17.49 -4.64 -0.70
N PHE A 329 16.85 -4.33 0.39
CA PHE A 329 17.10 -4.94 1.68
C PHE A 329 15.80 -4.99 2.51
N ARG A 330 15.61 -6.12 3.22
CA ARG A 330 14.55 -6.27 4.22
C ARG A 330 15.11 -7.02 5.43
N ALA A 331 15.11 -6.34 6.58
CA ALA A 331 15.45 -7.00 7.85
C ALA A 331 14.31 -7.95 8.27
N PRO A 332 14.62 -9.06 8.98
CA PRO A 332 13.61 -9.86 9.65
C PRO A 332 12.79 -9.00 10.61
N THR A 333 11.47 -9.20 10.63
CA THR A 333 10.59 -8.54 11.58
C THR A 333 10.66 -9.19 12.95
N LEU A 334 10.30 -8.46 14.02
CA LEU A 334 10.18 -9.04 15.36
C LEU A 334 9.26 -10.27 15.40
N LYS A 335 8.19 -10.24 14.60
CA LYS A 335 7.28 -11.37 14.43
C LYS A 335 7.98 -12.61 13.84
N GLU A 336 8.72 -12.43 12.74
CA GLU A 336 9.44 -13.52 12.08
C GLU A 336 10.54 -14.13 12.97
N MET A 337 11.14 -13.33 13.84
CA MET A 337 12.17 -13.80 14.77
C MET A 337 11.61 -14.49 16.02
N TYR A 338 10.46 -14.04 16.53
CA TYR A 338 10.00 -14.42 17.88
C TYR A 338 8.62 -15.08 17.94
N MET A 339 8.00 -15.41 16.81
CA MET A 339 6.70 -16.07 16.78
C MET A 339 6.75 -17.41 17.55
N ASN A 340 5.74 -17.70 18.32
CA ASN A 340 5.44 -18.97 18.95
C ASN A 340 3.92 -19.11 19.04
N PHE A 341 3.31 -19.47 17.95
CA PHE A 341 1.87 -19.34 17.75
C PHE A 341 1.22 -20.68 17.41
N ASP A 342 0.18 -21.02 18.18
CA ASP A 342 -0.66 -22.19 17.93
C ASP A 342 -1.73 -21.86 16.87
N MET A 343 -1.63 -22.49 15.72
CA MET A 343 -2.59 -22.39 14.64
C MET A 343 -3.80 -23.29 14.89
N ALA A 344 -4.65 -22.88 15.84
CA ALA A 344 -5.90 -23.55 16.20
C ALA A 344 -5.73 -25.04 16.57
N SER A 345 -4.64 -25.39 17.26
CA SER A 345 -4.26 -26.77 17.65
C SER A 345 -4.01 -27.72 16.45
N ILE A 346 -3.80 -27.18 15.25
CA ILE A 346 -3.42 -27.95 14.08
C ILE A 346 -1.91 -28.12 14.03
N PHE A 347 -1.16 -27.01 14.16
CA PHE A 347 0.31 -26.98 14.25
C PHE A 347 0.79 -25.67 14.86
N MET A 348 2.06 -25.66 15.25
CA MET A 348 2.74 -24.46 15.76
C MET A 348 3.45 -23.72 14.63
N ILE A 349 3.55 -22.39 14.76
CA ILE A 349 4.42 -21.55 13.91
C ILE A 349 5.50 -20.95 14.81
N TYR A 350 6.75 -21.24 14.50
CA TYR A 350 7.91 -20.80 15.27
C TYR A 350 8.68 -19.71 14.53
N GLY A 351 9.04 -18.66 15.25
CA GLY A 351 10.02 -17.68 14.81
C GLY A 351 11.44 -18.25 14.80
N ASN A 352 12.35 -17.53 14.18
CA ASN A 352 13.76 -17.90 14.12
C ASN A 352 14.64 -16.65 14.29
N PRO A 353 15.31 -16.49 15.45
CA PRO A 353 16.22 -15.35 15.67
C PRO A 353 17.46 -15.33 14.77
N ASP A 354 17.84 -16.49 14.17
CA ASP A 354 19.00 -16.61 13.30
C ASP A 354 18.71 -16.26 11.83
N LEU A 355 17.56 -15.66 11.54
CA LEU A 355 17.19 -15.24 10.20
C LEU A 355 18.18 -14.20 9.66
N LYS A 356 18.61 -14.43 8.42
CA LYS A 356 19.38 -13.46 7.64
C LYS A 356 18.45 -12.47 6.95
N PRO A 357 18.89 -11.23 6.70
CA PRO A 357 18.11 -10.28 5.92
C PRO A 357 17.91 -10.78 4.49
N GLU A 358 16.75 -10.46 3.93
CA GLU A 358 16.55 -10.57 2.49
C GLU A 358 17.35 -9.47 1.79
N THR A 359 18.04 -9.82 0.74
CA THR A 359 18.74 -8.87 -0.13
C THR A 359 18.28 -9.05 -1.57
N SER A 360 18.27 -7.97 -2.31
CA SER A 360 17.89 -8.05 -3.72
C SER A 360 18.74 -7.15 -4.60
N HIS A 361 18.93 -7.60 -5.84
CA HIS A 361 19.52 -6.83 -6.93
C HIS A 361 18.46 -6.60 -7.99
N ASN A 362 18.10 -5.34 -8.20
CA ASN A 362 17.02 -4.95 -9.08
C ASN A 362 17.58 -4.17 -10.26
N PHE A 363 17.31 -4.64 -11.46
CA PHE A 363 17.70 -4.01 -12.72
C PHE A 363 16.44 -3.64 -13.49
N SER A 364 16.39 -2.45 -14.06
CA SER A 364 15.30 -2.06 -14.94
C SER A 364 15.81 -1.24 -16.14
N LEU A 365 15.15 -1.43 -17.26
CA LEU A 365 15.33 -0.62 -18.48
C LEU A 365 13.97 -0.17 -18.96
N SER A 366 13.80 1.14 -19.17
CA SER A 366 12.54 1.75 -19.57
C SER A 366 12.72 2.69 -20.74
N ALA A 367 11.78 2.64 -21.67
CA ALA A 367 11.63 3.59 -22.75
C ALA A 367 10.26 4.25 -22.67
N GLU A 368 10.24 5.57 -22.66
CA GLU A 368 9.02 6.39 -22.67
C GLU A 368 8.99 7.25 -23.93
N TYR A 369 7.85 7.25 -24.61
CA TYR A 369 7.54 8.17 -25.69
C TYR A 369 6.38 9.06 -25.32
N MET A 370 6.61 10.37 -25.32
CA MET A 370 5.57 11.36 -24.99
C MET A 370 5.52 12.44 -26.08
N LYS A 371 4.39 12.50 -26.79
CA LYS A 371 4.15 13.53 -27.81
C LYS A 371 2.69 13.96 -27.79
N GLY A 372 2.48 15.23 -27.45
CA GLY A 372 1.14 15.80 -27.41
C GLY A 372 0.22 15.03 -26.46
N ARG A 373 -0.78 14.35 -27.03
CA ARG A 373 -1.82 13.59 -26.29
C ARG A 373 -1.44 12.14 -25.96
N TYR A 374 -0.34 11.65 -26.51
CA TYR A 374 0.07 10.24 -26.40
C TYR A 374 1.21 10.10 -25.41
N ASN A 375 1.10 9.14 -24.52
CA ASN A 375 2.18 8.67 -23.68
C ASN A 375 2.22 7.14 -23.75
N LEU A 376 3.39 6.60 -24.03
CA LEU A 376 3.68 5.17 -24.04
C LEU A 376 4.96 4.92 -23.26
N THR A 377 4.89 4.03 -22.28
CA THR A 377 6.07 3.59 -21.51
C THR A 377 6.15 2.07 -21.56
N VAL A 378 7.32 1.54 -21.86
CA VAL A 378 7.64 0.11 -21.77
C VAL A 378 8.84 -0.05 -20.85
N THR A 379 8.74 -0.97 -19.91
CA THR A 379 9.79 -1.26 -18.92
C THR A 379 10.03 -2.77 -18.86
N GLY A 380 11.27 -3.19 -19.00
CA GLY A 380 11.72 -4.52 -18.66
C GLY A 380 12.42 -4.50 -17.30
N PHE A 381 12.25 -5.55 -16.49
CA PHE A 381 12.92 -5.66 -15.20
C PHE A 381 13.42 -7.08 -14.93
N TYR A 382 14.48 -7.16 -14.12
CA TYR A 382 15.06 -8.40 -13.64
C TYR A 382 15.53 -8.22 -12.19
N ASN A 383 14.96 -9.03 -11.28
CA ASN A 383 15.24 -8.97 -9.86
C ASN A 383 15.78 -10.31 -9.39
N VAL A 384 16.86 -10.28 -8.63
CA VAL A 384 17.42 -11.45 -7.93
C VAL A 384 17.20 -11.22 -6.44
N VAL A 385 16.53 -12.15 -5.77
CA VAL A 385 16.26 -12.09 -4.33
C VAL A 385 16.97 -13.23 -3.64
N ASP A 386 17.85 -12.91 -2.69
CA ASP A 386 18.58 -13.85 -1.88
C ASP A 386 18.06 -13.83 -0.44
N ASN A 387 18.13 -14.98 0.24
CA ASN A 387 17.71 -15.17 1.63
C ASN A 387 16.25 -14.77 1.89
N ARG A 388 15.34 -15.00 0.92
CA ARG A 388 13.91 -14.69 1.14
C ARG A 388 13.40 -15.38 2.40
N ILE A 389 12.75 -14.62 3.28
CA ILE A 389 12.17 -15.12 4.52
C ILE A 389 10.79 -15.70 4.23
N THR A 390 10.57 -16.95 4.64
CA THR A 390 9.30 -17.68 4.50
C THR A 390 9.20 -18.69 5.63
N THR A 391 8.08 -19.41 5.71
CA THR A 391 7.93 -20.56 6.61
C THR A 391 8.17 -21.87 5.87
N ALA A 392 8.73 -22.85 6.56
CA ALA A 392 8.90 -24.22 6.09
C ALA A 392 8.53 -25.20 7.20
N TRP A 393 8.03 -26.38 6.84
CA TRP A 393 7.74 -27.44 7.79
C TRP A 393 9.01 -28.01 8.40
N SER A 394 9.01 -28.17 9.72
CA SER A 394 10.08 -28.82 10.48
C SER A 394 9.58 -30.12 11.09
N GLU A 395 10.13 -31.25 10.63
CA GLU A 395 9.82 -32.57 11.20
C GLU A 395 10.21 -32.69 12.67
N ALA A 396 11.30 -32.02 13.07
CA ALA A 396 11.78 -32.05 14.43
C ALA A 396 10.85 -31.33 15.42
N LEU A 397 10.25 -30.21 14.99
CA LEU A 397 9.36 -29.39 15.82
C LEU A 397 7.87 -29.68 15.56
N LYS A 398 7.56 -30.50 14.55
CA LYS A 398 6.17 -30.78 14.10
C LYS A 398 5.38 -29.50 13.88
N GLY A 399 5.98 -28.52 13.19
CA GLY A 399 5.40 -27.21 12.95
C GLY A 399 6.11 -26.43 11.85
N GLN A 400 5.56 -25.28 11.51
CA GLN A 400 6.17 -24.34 10.60
C GLN A 400 7.26 -23.53 11.31
N VAL A 401 8.39 -23.31 10.66
CA VAL A 401 9.49 -22.48 11.18
C VAL A 401 9.86 -21.42 10.16
N TYR A 402 10.03 -20.18 10.58
CA TYR A 402 10.58 -19.15 9.71
C TYR A 402 12.03 -19.49 9.32
N THR A 403 12.30 -19.42 8.02
CA THR A 403 13.60 -19.77 7.43
C THR A 403 13.93 -18.90 6.23
N ASN A 404 15.21 -18.86 5.88
CA ASN A 404 15.65 -18.24 4.65
C ASN A 404 15.70 -19.27 3.52
N ILE A 405 15.16 -18.92 2.37
CA ILE A 405 15.33 -19.64 1.13
C ILE A 405 16.17 -18.82 0.14
N SER A 406 16.95 -19.48 -0.69
CA SER A 406 17.89 -18.81 -1.58
C SER A 406 17.37 -18.73 -3.03
N ASN A 407 17.78 -17.64 -3.72
CA ASN A 407 17.76 -17.50 -5.17
C ASN A 407 16.38 -17.58 -5.85
N ILE A 408 15.52 -16.62 -5.52
CA ILE A 408 14.36 -16.35 -6.35
C ILE A 408 14.74 -15.33 -7.41
N ARG A 409 14.42 -15.63 -8.66
CA ARG A 409 14.63 -14.72 -9.79
C ARG A 409 13.27 -14.32 -10.35
N ILE A 410 13.04 -13.03 -10.43
CA ILE A 410 11.79 -12.45 -10.93
C ILE A 410 12.13 -11.61 -12.14
N SER A 411 11.51 -11.90 -13.28
CA SER A 411 11.69 -11.13 -14.52
C SER A 411 10.35 -10.77 -15.11
N GLY A 412 10.31 -9.68 -15.87
CA GLY A 412 9.07 -9.29 -16.49
C GLY A 412 9.17 -8.06 -17.36
N ALA A 413 8.01 -7.70 -17.89
CA ALA A 413 7.86 -6.49 -18.69
C ALA A 413 6.52 -5.82 -18.37
N GLU A 414 6.53 -4.50 -18.35
CA GLU A 414 5.36 -3.65 -18.19
C GLU A 414 5.20 -2.72 -19.39
N ALA A 415 3.97 -2.53 -19.83
CA ALA A 415 3.62 -1.53 -20.84
C ALA A 415 2.47 -0.67 -20.33
N ASN A 416 2.62 0.65 -20.44
CA ASN A 416 1.60 1.62 -20.08
C ASN A 416 1.38 2.56 -21.25
N ALA A 417 0.13 2.69 -21.68
CA ALA A 417 -0.26 3.61 -22.74
C ALA A 417 -1.39 4.52 -22.28
N SER A 418 -1.33 5.78 -22.63
CA SER A 418 -2.44 6.70 -22.39
C SER A 418 -2.61 7.69 -23.53
N VAL A 419 -3.87 8.05 -23.76
CA VAL A 419 -4.26 9.09 -24.73
C VAL A 419 -5.39 9.92 -24.15
N LYS A 420 -5.35 11.23 -24.39
CA LYS A 420 -6.42 12.16 -24.00
C LYS A 420 -6.77 13.07 -25.19
N TYR A 421 -8.00 13.00 -25.65
CA TYR A 421 -8.51 13.82 -26.75
C TYR A 421 -9.18 15.11 -26.24
N PRO A 422 -9.13 16.20 -27.01
CA PRO A 422 -9.79 17.47 -26.66
C PRO A 422 -11.33 17.36 -26.51
N CYS A 423 -11.93 16.37 -27.17
CA CYS A 423 -13.38 16.12 -27.05
C CYS A 423 -13.80 15.59 -25.67
N GLY A 424 -12.84 15.27 -24.79
CA GLY A 424 -13.09 14.70 -23.46
C GLY A 424 -12.88 13.20 -23.35
N LEU A 425 -12.66 12.50 -24.46
CA LEU A 425 -12.36 11.05 -24.44
C LEU A 425 -10.92 10.81 -24.01
N SER A 426 -10.72 9.92 -23.05
CA SER A 426 -9.39 9.42 -22.66
C SER A 426 -9.38 7.91 -22.51
N ALA A 427 -8.22 7.31 -22.76
CA ALA A 427 -7.98 5.90 -22.56
C ALA A 427 -6.64 5.67 -21.87
N ARG A 428 -6.60 4.72 -20.96
CA ARG A 428 -5.37 4.21 -20.33
C ARG A 428 -5.38 2.69 -20.39
N LEU A 429 -4.26 2.13 -20.78
CA LEU A 429 -4.00 0.70 -20.79
C LEU A 429 -2.72 0.45 -20.00
N SER A 430 -2.76 -0.50 -19.08
CA SER A 430 -1.57 -1.04 -18.42
C SER A 430 -1.56 -2.55 -18.57
N TYR A 431 -0.42 -3.09 -18.91
CA TYR A 431 -0.19 -4.53 -19.01
C TYR A 431 1.10 -4.87 -18.28
N ALA A 432 1.11 -5.98 -17.55
CA ALA A 432 2.30 -6.51 -16.90
C ALA A 432 2.40 -8.02 -17.14
N TYR A 433 3.60 -8.46 -17.45
CA TYR A 433 4.01 -9.85 -17.45
C TYR A 433 5.06 -10.04 -16.36
N THR A 434 4.85 -11.04 -15.48
CA THR A 434 5.77 -11.39 -14.40
C THR A 434 6.03 -12.89 -14.43
N HIS A 435 7.29 -13.26 -14.40
CA HIS A 435 7.75 -14.65 -14.31
C HIS A 435 8.63 -14.82 -13.09
N GLU A 436 8.24 -15.73 -12.20
CA GLU A 436 9.02 -16.15 -11.04
C GLU A 436 9.70 -17.48 -11.33
N ASN A 437 11.01 -17.53 -11.16
CA ASN A 437 11.78 -18.75 -11.21
C ASN A 437 12.23 -19.10 -9.78
N ILE A 438 11.54 -20.07 -9.20
CA ILE A 438 11.83 -20.61 -7.87
C ILE A 438 12.57 -21.93 -8.06
N LYS A 439 13.69 -22.09 -7.37
CA LYS A 439 14.48 -23.31 -7.45
C LYS A 439 13.66 -24.52 -6.96
N LYS A 440 13.68 -25.62 -7.70
CA LYS A 440 12.97 -26.85 -7.31
C LYS A 440 13.37 -27.32 -5.89
N GLY A 441 12.39 -27.79 -5.14
CA GLY A 441 12.58 -28.27 -3.76
C GLY A 441 12.61 -27.16 -2.70
N GLN A 442 12.24 -25.93 -3.05
CA GLN A 442 12.04 -24.87 -2.06
C GLN A 442 10.59 -24.88 -1.55
N PRO A 443 10.37 -24.62 -0.25
CA PRO A 443 9.04 -24.62 0.36
C PRO A 443 8.24 -23.34 0.04
N VAL A 444 8.25 -22.90 -1.22
CA VAL A 444 7.55 -21.69 -1.67
C VAL A 444 6.57 -22.04 -2.75
N ILE A 445 5.34 -21.67 -2.53
CA ILE A 445 4.26 -21.76 -3.50
C ILE A 445 4.06 -20.37 -4.10
N SER A 446 4.32 -20.24 -5.42
CA SER A 446 4.01 -19.00 -6.13
C SER A 446 2.53 -18.94 -6.46
N SER A 447 1.87 -17.86 -6.08
CA SER A 447 0.50 -17.52 -6.48
C SER A 447 0.44 -16.35 -7.47
N THR A 448 1.59 -15.94 -7.99
CA THR A 448 1.69 -14.81 -8.94
C THR A 448 1.06 -15.17 -10.27
N ARG A 449 0.07 -14.37 -10.69
CA ARG A 449 -0.55 -14.50 -12.01
C ARG A 449 0.35 -13.90 -13.08
N PRO A 450 0.80 -14.69 -14.08
CA PRO A 450 1.82 -14.22 -15.03
C PRO A 450 1.41 -12.99 -15.83
N HIS A 451 0.15 -12.86 -16.21
CA HIS A 451 -0.32 -11.72 -17.00
C HIS A 451 -1.42 -10.98 -16.27
N THR A 452 -1.25 -9.67 -16.14
CA THR A 452 -2.27 -8.76 -15.62
C THR A 452 -2.46 -7.59 -16.58
N ALA A 453 -3.69 -7.13 -16.74
CA ALA A 453 -3.98 -5.94 -17.53
C ALA A 453 -5.05 -5.09 -16.88
N THR A 454 -4.96 -3.78 -17.05
CA THR A 454 -6.00 -2.83 -16.67
C THR A 454 -6.33 -1.91 -17.82
N VAL A 455 -7.61 -1.64 -18.01
CA VAL A 455 -8.12 -0.70 -19.02
C VAL A 455 -8.98 0.32 -18.31
N ARG A 456 -8.78 1.60 -18.60
CA ARG A 456 -9.68 2.68 -18.21
C ARG A 456 -10.07 3.46 -19.46
N LEU A 457 -11.35 3.50 -19.76
CA LEU A 457 -11.95 4.36 -20.75
C LEU A 457 -12.77 5.41 -20.03
N GLU A 458 -12.59 6.67 -20.39
CA GLU A 458 -13.23 7.77 -19.70
C GLU A 458 -13.69 8.82 -20.69
N TYR A 459 -14.90 9.27 -20.53
CA TYR A 459 -15.43 10.42 -21.24
C TYR A 459 -15.81 11.51 -20.23
N ASP A 460 -15.19 12.68 -20.39
CA ASP A 460 -15.31 13.83 -19.52
C ASP A 460 -15.78 15.04 -20.31
N LYS A 461 -16.87 15.66 -19.88
CA LYS A 461 -17.44 16.83 -20.54
C LYS A 461 -17.85 17.86 -19.51
N HIS A 462 -17.39 19.10 -19.74
CA HIS A 462 -17.70 20.24 -18.90
C HIS A 462 -18.51 21.29 -19.66
N TRP A 463 -19.54 21.81 -19.01
CA TRP A 463 -20.28 23.00 -19.38
C TRP A 463 -20.17 24.01 -18.23
N LYS A 464 -20.62 25.20 -18.41
CA LYS A 464 -20.44 26.29 -17.44
C LYS A 464 -20.73 25.89 -15.97
N ASN A 465 -21.84 25.22 -15.71
CA ASN A 465 -22.28 24.83 -14.35
C ASN A 465 -22.55 23.34 -14.19
N TYR A 466 -22.30 22.56 -15.23
CA TYR A 466 -22.57 21.13 -15.27
C TYR A 466 -21.36 20.37 -15.78
N ALA A 467 -21.02 19.29 -15.15
CA ALA A 467 -19.99 18.38 -15.61
C ALA A 467 -20.51 16.94 -15.57
N PHE A 468 -20.07 16.16 -16.53
CA PHE A 468 -20.45 14.77 -16.70
C PHE A 468 -19.20 13.96 -16.98
N ASN A 469 -19.01 12.89 -16.22
CA ASN A 469 -17.91 11.96 -16.38
C ASN A 469 -18.45 10.54 -16.38
N VAL A 470 -18.09 9.75 -17.39
CA VAL A 470 -18.33 8.30 -17.44
C VAL A 470 -17.00 7.60 -17.51
N ALA A 471 -16.75 6.67 -16.59
CA ALA A 471 -15.54 5.88 -16.56
C ALA A 471 -15.84 4.39 -16.54
N LEU A 472 -15.32 3.65 -17.50
CA LEU A 472 -15.30 2.20 -17.53
C LEU A 472 -13.91 1.71 -17.16
N ASN A 473 -13.80 0.97 -16.06
CA ASN A 473 -12.54 0.38 -15.58
C ASN A 473 -12.65 -1.14 -15.70
N GLY A 474 -11.69 -1.75 -16.40
CA GLY A 474 -11.58 -3.19 -16.53
C GLY A 474 -10.25 -3.69 -15.97
N ARG A 475 -10.28 -4.85 -15.37
CA ARG A 475 -9.10 -5.58 -14.90
C ARG A 475 -9.16 -7.01 -15.40
N PHE A 476 -8.07 -7.48 -15.99
CA PHE A 476 -7.85 -8.85 -16.41
C PHE A 476 -6.73 -9.48 -15.58
N LEU A 477 -6.93 -10.72 -15.12
CA LEU A 477 -5.93 -11.56 -14.51
C LEU A 477 -5.91 -12.93 -15.21
N SER A 478 -4.71 -13.36 -15.62
CA SER A 478 -4.53 -14.65 -16.27
C SER A 478 -4.78 -15.82 -15.32
N LYS A 479 -4.89 -17.01 -15.85
CA LYS A 479 -4.81 -18.24 -15.05
C LYS A 479 -3.46 -18.30 -14.32
N VAL A 480 -3.44 -18.95 -13.18
CA VAL A 480 -2.22 -19.29 -12.44
C VAL A 480 -2.21 -20.78 -12.16
N ASN A 481 -1.07 -21.42 -12.46
CA ASN A 481 -0.79 -22.78 -12.03
C ASN A 481 0.04 -22.67 -10.73
N THR A 482 -0.47 -23.24 -9.67
CA THR A 482 0.14 -23.21 -8.34
C THR A 482 0.14 -24.62 -7.75
N GLU A 483 0.65 -24.75 -6.55
CA GLU A 483 0.57 -25.97 -5.76
C GLU A 483 -0.20 -25.66 -4.47
N GLU A 484 -0.98 -26.61 -3.99
CA GLU A 484 -1.66 -26.54 -2.70
C GLU A 484 -1.33 -27.79 -1.89
N TYR A 485 -1.33 -27.67 -0.58
CA TYR A 485 -1.15 -28.82 0.28
C TYR A 485 -2.39 -29.73 0.17
N THR A 486 -2.17 -31.05 0.05
CA THR A 486 -3.24 -32.04 -0.08
C THR A 486 -4.04 -32.25 1.21
N SER A 487 -3.51 -31.81 2.35
CA SER A 487 -4.13 -31.92 3.66
C SER A 487 -3.97 -30.66 4.48
N ASN A 488 -4.99 -30.29 5.22
CA ASN A 488 -4.94 -29.20 6.20
C ASN A 488 -4.17 -29.60 7.48
N THR A 489 -3.82 -30.88 7.63
CA THR A 489 -3.16 -31.42 8.82
C THR A 489 -1.74 -31.96 8.53
N SER A 490 -1.37 -32.12 7.27
CA SER A 490 -0.05 -32.55 6.82
C SER A 490 0.41 -31.65 5.68
N TYR A 491 1.54 -30.97 5.88
CA TYR A 491 2.15 -30.07 4.89
C TYR A 491 3.29 -30.75 4.12
N GLU A 492 3.23 -32.08 3.99
CA GLU A 492 4.27 -32.88 3.34
C GLU A 492 4.05 -33.02 1.83
N GLU A 493 2.77 -33.11 1.42
CA GLU A 493 2.43 -33.35 0.03
C GLU A 493 1.67 -32.16 -0.57
N THR A 494 2.01 -31.81 -1.80
CA THR A 494 1.34 -30.77 -2.58
C THR A 494 0.75 -31.34 -3.85
N GLU A 495 -0.40 -30.82 -4.26
CA GLU A 495 -0.99 -31.08 -5.56
C GLU A 495 -0.96 -29.82 -6.46
N LYS A 496 -0.91 -30.04 -7.77
CA LYS A 496 -0.95 -28.95 -8.74
C LYS A 496 -2.38 -28.47 -8.93
N VAL A 497 -2.61 -27.20 -8.68
CA VAL A 497 -3.91 -26.57 -8.83
C VAL A 497 -3.83 -25.44 -9.87
N THR A 498 -4.86 -25.35 -10.71
CA THR A 498 -4.99 -24.25 -11.68
C THR A 498 -6.18 -23.38 -11.31
N TYR A 499 -5.93 -22.12 -11.00
CA TYR A 499 -6.98 -21.13 -10.84
C TYR A 499 -7.26 -20.41 -12.16
N PRO A 500 -8.52 -20.28 -12.58
CA PRO A 500 -8.87 -19.73 -13.87
C PRO A 500 -8.52 -18.25 -14.01
N ALA A 501 -8.43 -17.80 -15.26
CA ALA A 501 -8.40 -16.38 -15.59
C ALA A 501 -9.77 -15.75 -15.33
N TYR A 502 -9.79 -14.46 -15.00
CA TYR A 502 -11.03 -13.71 -14.85
C TYR A 502 -10.87 -12.23 -15.18
N THR A 503 -12.00 -11.57 -15.41
CA THR A 503 -12.06 -10.11 -15.56
C THR A 503 -13.06 -9.52 -14.59
N MET A 504 -12.74 -8.32 -14.08
CA MET A 504 -13.64 -7.52 -13.24
C MET A 504 -13.80 -6.13 -13.87
N TRP A 505 -15.02 -5.68 -14.02
CA TRP A 505 -15.34 -4.41 -14.66
C TRP A 505 -16.21 -3.56 -13.77
N LYS A 506 -15.93 -2.26 -13.78
CA LYS A 506 -16.67 -1.23 -13.03
C LYS A 506 -17.03 -0.08 -13.94
N LEU A 507 -18.31 0.27 -13.98
CA LEU A 507 -18.81 1.46 -14.62
C LEU A 507 -19.11 2.51 -13.56
N THR A 508 -18.64 3.74 -13.75
CA THR A 508 -18.92 4.86 -12.86
C THR A 508 -19.44 6.02 -13.69
N LEU A 509 -20.53 6.61 -13.24
CA LEU A 509 -21.11 7.84 -13.74
C LEU A 509 -21.01 8.89 -12.64
N SER A 510 -20.33 10.00 -12.92
CA SER A 510 -20.25 11.16 -12.02
C SER A 510 -20.84 12.39 -12.71
N GLN A 511 -21.68 13.13 -11.99
CA GLN A 511 -22.33 14.32 -12.51
C GLN A 511 -22.24 15.46 -11.50
N LYS A 512 -21.75 16.61 -11.94
CA LYS A 512 -21.93 17.86 -11.22
C LYS A 512 -23.31 18.40 -11.58
N VAL A 513 -24.31 18.13 -10.72
CA VAL A 513 -25.70 18.47 -10.98
C VAL A 513 -26.02 19.92 -10.66
N TRP A 514 -25.25 20.52 -9.76
CA TRP A 514 -25.35 21.93 -9.38
C TRP A 514 -23.97 22.43 -8.92
N LYS A 515 -23.83 23.75 -8.72
CA LYS A 515 -22.65 24.31 -8.06
C LYS A 515 -22.44 23.61 -6.70
N GLY A 516 -21.27 23.02 -6.47
CA GLY A 516 -20.96 22.36 -5.22
C GLY A 516 -21.73 21.07 -4.93
N VAL A 517 -22.50 20.53 -5.90
CA VAL A 517 -23.25 19.26 -5.73
C VAL A 517 -22.83 18.26 -6.79
N ASP A 518 -22.14 17.21 -6.38
CA ASP A 518 -21.68 16.12 -7.23
C ASP A 518 -22.39 14.82 -6.87
N MET A 519 -22.97 14.14 -7.86
CA MET A 519 -23.59 12.82 -7.75
C MET A 519 -22.70 11.76 -8.42
N THR A 520 -22.61 10.58 -7.81
CA THR A 520 -21.90 9.45 -8.38
C THR A 520 -22.77 8.19 -8.31
N LEU A 521 -22.90 7.50 -9.44
CA LEU A 521 -23.48 6.16 -9.52
C LEU A 521 -22.40 5.19 -9.97
N ALA A 522 -22.36 4.02 -9.38
CA ALA A 522 -21.39 2.99 -9.80
C ALA A 522 -22.02 1.60 -9.84
N VAL A 523 -21.61 0.84 -10.84
CA VAL A 523 -21.92 -0.58 -11.02
C VAL A 523 -20.58 -1.32 -10.93
N ASP A 524 -20.38 -2.05 -9.85
CA ASP A 524 -19.22 -2.93 -9.66
C ASP A 524 -19.53 -4.31 -10.21
N ASN A 525 -18.50 -4.99 -10.75
CA ASN A 525 -18.65 -6.31 -11.37
C ASN A 525 -19.73 -6.31 -12.47
N LEU A 526 -19.59 -5.40 -13.41
CA LEU A 526 -20.58 -5.11 -14.47
C LEU A 526 -21.03 -6.36 -15.25
N PHE A 527 -20.15 -7.33 -15.47
CA PHE A 527 -20.44 -8.57 -16.21
C PHE A 527 -20.77 -9.76 -15.31
N ASN A 528 -21.14 -9.52 -14.05
CA ASN A 528 -21.65 -10.49 -13.11
C ASN A 528 -20.74 -11.73 -12.91
N TYR A 529 -19.43 -11.52 -12.86
CA TYR A 529 -18.50 -12.62 -12.58
C TYR A 529 -18.69 -13.15 -11.16
N VAL A 530 -18.83 -14.46 -11.01
CA VAL A 530 -18.87 -15.17 -9.73
C VAL A 530 -17.86 -16.31 -9.82
N PRO A 531 -16.90 -16.43 -8.88
CA PRO A 531 -15.97 -17.55 -8.85
C PRO A 531 -16.73 -18.88 -8.68
N PHE A 532 -16.27 -19.94 -9.34
CA PHE A 532 -16.85 -21.28 -9.15
C PHE A 532 -16.57 -21.83 -7.75
N ARG A 533 -15.45 -21.43 -7.14
CA ARG A 533 -15.11 -21.62 -5.72
C ARG A 533 -14.29 -20.43 -5.23
N TYR A 534 -14.29 -20.18 -3.91
CA TYR A 534 -13.50 -19.12 -3.30
C TYR A 534 -12.18 -19.67 -2.76
N TYR A 535 -11.09 -19.27 -3.35
CA TYR A 535 -9.71 -19.57 -2.96
C TYR A 535 -9.00 -18.28 -2.51
N ASN A 536 -7.85 -18.38 -1.86
CA ASN A 536 -7.19 -17.23 -1.18
C ASN A 536 -7.02 -15.96 -2.03
N ASN A 537 -6.85 -16.10 -3.35
CA ASN A 537 -6.69 -14.95 -4.25
C ASN A 537 -7.95 -14.70 -5.12
N SER A 538 -9.10 -15.33 -4.87
CA SER A 538 -10.31 -15.04 -5.62
C SER A 538 -10.98 -13.76 -5.13
N PRO A 539 -11.69 -13.02 -6.02
CA PRO A 539 -12.49 -11.90 -5.60
C PRO A 539 -13.69 -12.39 -4.76
N ALA A 540 -13.89 -11.78 -3.59
CA ALA A 540 -15.00 -12.08 -2.69
C ALA A 540 -16.30 -11.41 -3.17
N THR A 541 -16.86 -11.90 -4.30
CA THR A 541 -18.05 -11.31 -4.94
C THR A 541 -19.14 -12.35 -5.18
N LYS A 542 -20.41 -11.96 -5.00
CA LYS A 542 -21.62 -12.72 -5.37
C LYS A 542 -22.23 -12.20 -6.68
N GLY A 543 -21.52 -11.40 -7.48
CA GLY A 543 -21.99 -10.84 -8.72
C GLY A 543 -22.05 -9.30 -8.72
N THR A 544 -22.89 -8.75 -9.58
CA THR A 544 -23.02 -7.32 -9.81
C THR A 544 -23.59 -6.59 -8.60
N THR A 545 -22.97 -5.46 -8.24
CA THR A 545 -23.44 -4.59 -7.16
C THR A 545 -23.52 -3.14 -7.60
N PHE A 546 -24.41 -2.39 -6.94
CA PHE A 546 -24.68 -0.98 -7.24
C PHE A 546 -24.36 -0.11 -6.03
N SER A 547 -23.92 1.11 -6.30
CA SER A 547 -23.78 2.13 -5.27
C SER A 547 -24.07 3.52 -5.80
N ALA A 548 -24.55 4.40 -4.91
CA ALA A 548 -24.83 5.80 -5.17
C ALA A 548 -24.11 6.67 -4.13
N GLY A 549 -23.60 7.81 -4.54
CA GLY A 549 -22.92 8.77 -3.68
C GLY A 549 -23.31 10.20 -3.99
N LEU A 550 -23.19 11.05 -2.98
CA LEU A 550 -23.38 12.50 -3.04
C LEU A 550 -22.18 13.17 -2.38
N SER A 551 -21.69 14.25 -3.00
CA SER A 551 -20.68 15.14 -2.41
C SER A 551 -21.16 16.57 -2.50
N LEU A 552 -20.98 17.32 -1.41
CA LEU A 552 -21.39 18.72 -1.25
C LEU A 552 -20.16 19.57 -0.92
N ASP A 553 -19.80 20.49 -1.79
CA ASP A 553 -18.82 21.55 -1.55
C ASP A 553 -19.56 22.81 -1.08
N ILE A 554 -19.61 23.01 0.23
CA ILE A 554 -20.47 24.04 0.85
C ILE A 554 -20.05 25.44 0.41
N GLU A 555 -18.74 25.74 0.31
CA GLU A 555 -18.28 27.05 -0.15
C GLU A 555 -18.68 27.37 -1.59
N GLN A 556 -18.83 26.36 -2.45
CA GLN A 556 -19.28 26.55 -3.82
C GLN A 556 -20.79 26.79 -3.92
N LEU A 557 -21.58 26.31 -2.96
CA LEU A 557 -23.03 26.56 -2.91
C LEU A 557 -23.35 28.03 -2.67
N PHE A 558 -22.43 28.76 -1.98
CA PHE A 558 -22.61 30.16 -1.61
C PHE A 558 -21.87 31.15 -2.54
N LYS A 559 -21.04 30.67 -3.46
CA LYS A 559 -20.42 31.46 -4.54
C LYS A 559 -21.33 31.51 -5.77
#